data_70c374d9021d28dc373924aa3e50b8af
#
_entry.id   70c374d9021d28dc373924aa3e50b8af
#
_cell.length_a   1.000
_cell.length_b   1.000
_cell.length_c   1.000
_cell.angle_alpha   90.00
_cell.angle_beta   90.00
_cell.angle_gamma   90.00
#
_symmetry.space_group_name_H-M   'P 1'
#
loop_
_entity.id
_entity.type
_entity.pdbx_description
1 polymer ?
#
loop_
_entity_poly.entity_id
_entity_poly.type
_entity_poly.pdbx_seq_one_letter_code
_entity_poly.pdbx_strand_id
1 'polypeptide(L)'
;MKRLIAALMTTSSLFATAASAQMLDLEKEDLTLGFIKLTDMAPLAVAYELGYFEDEGLFVTLEAQANWKVLLDGVISGQLDGAHMLAGQPLAATIGYGTEAHIITPFSMDLNGNAITVSNEIWDEMKPNVPLMDDGRPQHPISASALVPVVEDYKDRGEPFNMGMVFPVSTHNYEIRYWLAAGGLEPGYYSPQDISGQIAADVLLSVTPPPQMPATMEAGTIYGYAVGEPWNQQAVFKGIGVPVITDYDMWKNNPEKVFGITAEFAEENPNTTLALTKALIRAAMWLDANDNENRPEAVSMLSRPEYVGADYEVIANSMTGFFEFEKGDVRPAPDFNVFFRYNATYPFYSDAIWYLTQMRRWGQIPETMSDEWYFETAADVYRPDIYLEAARMLVDEEMANEADFPWDSDGFKAATPAADIIDAIPYDGRAPNAYIDSLPIGLKSGQTVVDNQIQG
;
A
#
# COMPACT_ATOMS: atom_id res chain seq x y z
N MET A 1 -38.66 -35.02 71.46
CA MET A 1 -39.23 -34.19 70.37
C MET A 1 -38.07 -33.40 69.76
N LYS A 2 -37.47 -33.87 68.69
CA LYS A 2 -36.39 -33.22 67.93
C LYS A 2 -36.99 -32.81 66.59
N ARG A 3 -37.07 -31.52 66.30
CA ARG A 3 -37.53 -30.99 65.00
C ARG A 3 -36.31 -30.90 64.10
N LEU A 4 -36.32 -31.65 62.97
CA LEU A 4 -35.44 -31.48 61.82
C LEU A 4 -35.95 -30.27 61.01
N ILE A 5 -35.05 -29.31 60.79
CA ILE A 5 -35.28 -28.24 59.81
C ILE A 5 -34.50 -28.66 58.55
N ALA A 6 -35.25 -28.93 57.46
CA ALA A 6 -34.65 -29.17 56.13
C ALA A 6 -34.46 -27.82 55.43
N ALA A 7 -33.19 -27.45 55.16
CA ALA A 7 -32.85 -26.32 54.34
C ALA A 7 -32.91 -26.73 52.87
N LEU A 8 -33.82 -26.14 52.10
CA LEU A 8 -33.88 -26.22 50.64
C LEU A 8 -32.82 -25.27 50.08
N MET A 9 -31.74 -25.82 49.51
CA MET A 9 -30.82 -25.07 48.65
C MET A 9 -31.40 -25.01 47.23
N THR A 10 -31.90 -23.84 46.83
CA THR A 10 -32.21 -23.52 45.44
C THR A 10 -30.93 -23.15 44.72
N THR A 11 -30.39 -24.05 43.92
CA THR A 11 -29.34 -23.76 42.95
C THR A 11 -29.94 -23.00 41.76
N SER A 12 -29.76 -21.72 41.71
CA SER A 12 -30.05 -20.92 40.49
C SER A 12 -28.93 -21.19 39.47
N SER A 13 -29.23 -22.02 38.46
CA SER A 13 -28.39 -22.16 37.29
C SER A 13 -28.51 -20.89 36.45
N LEU A 14 -27.49 -20.07 36.46
CA LEU A 14 -27.32 -19.03 35.45
C LEU A 14 -27.01 -19.75 34.14
N PHE A 15 -27.98 -19.87 33.26
CA PHE A 15 -27.74 -20.12 31.84
C PHE A 15 -27.16 -18.82 31.28
N ALA A 16 -25.84 -18.76 31.08
CA ALA A 16 -25.24 -17.82 30.16
C ALA A 16 -25.73 -18.24 28.77
N THR A 17 -26.67 -17.52 28.19
CA THR A 17 -26.95 -17.57 26.78
C THR A 17 -25.69 -17.00 26.09
N ALA A 18 -24.85 -17.89 25.56
CA ALA A 18 -23.92 -17.48 24.53
C ALA A 18 -24.77 -16.84 23.42
N ALA A 19 -24.62 -15.56 23.19
CA ALA A 19 -25.13 -14.92 21.99
C ALA A 19 -24.39 -15.63 20.85
N SER A 20 -25.08 -16.51 20.11
CA SER A 20 -24.53 -16.98 18.86
C SER A 20 -24.50 -15.76 17.94
N ALA A 21 -23.32 -15.35 17.49
CA ALA A 21 -23.20 -14.38 16.41
C ALA A 21 -24.19 -14.80 15.30
N GLN A 22 -25.11 -13.92 14.97
CA GLN A 22 -26.07 -14.20 13.92
C GLN A 22 -25.32 -13.96 12.61
N MET A 23 -25.04 -15.02 11.85
CA MET A 23 -24.47 -14.89 10.51
C MET A 23 -25.33 -13.94 9.69
N LEU A 24 -24.67 -13.07 8.92
CA LEU A 24 -25.33 -12.19 7.96
C LEU A 24 -26.06 -13.02 6.89
N ASP A 25 -27.20 -12.53 6.42
CA ASP A 25 -27.91 -13.11 5.26
C ASP A 25 -27.23 -12.57 4.00
N LEU A 26 -26.22 -13.32 3.51
CA LEU A 26 -25.34 -12.90 2.42
C LEU A 26 -26.09 -12.88 1.10
N GLU A 27 -25.90 -11.84 0.30
CA GLU A 27 -26.46 -11.71 -1.03
C GLU A 27 -25.69 -12.61 -2.03
N LYS A 28 -24.37 -12.76 -1.79
CA LYS A 28 -23.46 -13.59 -2.61
C LYS A 28 -22.44 -14.28 -1.71
N GLU A 29 -22.40 -15.61 -1.74
CA GLU A 29 -21.51 -16.44 -0.92
C GLU A 29 -20.22 -16.83 -1.66
N ASP A 30 -20.32 -17.15 -2.97
CA ASP A 30 -19.18 -17.55 -3.81
C ASP A 30 -18.52 -16.34 -4.43
N LEU A 31 -17.24 -16.08 -4.07
CA LEU A 31 -16.49 -14.90 -4.51
C LEU A 31 -15.16 -15.27 -5.17
N THR A 32 -14.79 -14.52 -6.20
CA THR A 32 -13.47 -14.57 -6.80
C THR A 32 -12.73 -13.26 -6.53
N LEU A 33 -11.62 -13.33 -5.79
CA LEU A 33 -10.81 -12.18 -5.41
C LEU A 33 -9.45 -12.20 -6.10
N GLY A 34 -9.08 -11.07 -6.72
CA GLY A 34 -7.82 -10.91 -7.44
C GLY A 34 -6.68 -10.41 -6.57
N PHE A 35 -5.44 -10.81 -6.91
CA PHE A 35 -4.24 -10.25 -6.28
C PHE A 35 -3.04 -10.25 -7.22
N ILE A 36 -2.04 -9.45 -6.87
CA ILE A 36 -0.69 -9.49 -7.47
C ILE A 36 0.26 -10.17 -6.48
N LYS A 37 1.26 -10.90 -6.98
CA LYS A 37 2.25 -11.65 -6.18
C LYS A 37 3.21 -10.72 -5.45
N LEU A 38 2.75 -10.21 -4.31
CA LEU A 38 3.42 -9.28 -3.39
C LEU A 38 3.10 -9.67 -1.94
N THR A 39 3.93 -9.31 -0.99
CA THR A 39 3.71 -9.63 0.44
C THR A 39 2.50 -8.92 1.03
N ASP A 40 2.14 -7.77 0.50
CA ASP A 40 0.99 -6.96 0.92
C ASP A 40 -0.39 -7.60 0.63
N MET A 41 -0.43 -8.71 -0.18
CA MET A 41 -1.65 -9.52 -0.30
C MET A 41 -1.88 -10.43 0.92
N ALA A 42 -1.01 -10.40 1.93
CA ALA A 42 -1.06 -11.30 3.09
C ALA A 42 -2.42 -11.36 3.80
N PRO A 43 -3.20 -10.26 3.98
CA PRO A 43 -4.53 -10.37 4.58
C PRO A 43 -5.47 -11.31 3.83
N LEU A 44 -5.41 -11.36 2.49
CA LEU A 44 -6.21 -12.29 1.68
C LEU A 44 -5.77 -13.74 1.91
N ALA A 45 -4.46 -14.00 1.87
CA ALA A 45 -3.93 -15.35 2.07
C ALA A 45 -4.24 -15.88 3.49
N VAL A 46 -4.06 -15.03 4.50
CA VAL A 46 -4.33 -15.40 5.91
C VAL A 46 -5.82 -15.64 6.14
N ALA A 47 -6.70 -14.78 5.61
CA ALA A 47 -8.14 -14.96 5.74
C ALA A 47 -8.60 -16.28 5.10
N TYR A 48 -8.02 -16.63 3.96
CA TYR A 48 -8.29 -17.89 3.27
C TYR A 48 -7.76 -19.11 4.06
N GLU A 49 -6.47 -19.09 4.45
CA GLU A 49 -5.82 -20.25 5.07
C GLU A 49 -6.30 -20.55 6.50
N LEU A 50 -6.71 -19.52 7.22
CA LEU A 50 -7.23 -19.67 8.58
C LEU A 50 -8.75 -19.81 8.65
N GLY A 51 -9.43 -19.84 7.50
CA GLY A 51 -10.87 -20.05 7.43
C GLY A 51 -11.72 -18.86 7.84
N TYR A 52 -11.13 -17.62 7.85
CA TYR A 52 -11.88 -16.44 8.27
C TYR A 52 -12.97 -16.04 7.28
N PHE A 53 -12.81 -16.37 5.99
CA PHE A 53 -13.87 -16.21 5.01
C PHE A 53 -15.03 -17.20 5.26
N GLU A 54 -14.72 -18.48 5.50
CA GLU A 54 -15.72 -19.51 5.79
C GLU A 54 -16.46 -19.26 7.10
N ASP A 55 -15.78 -18.69 8.11
CA ASP A 55 -16.41 -18.29 9.38
C ASP A 55 -17.50 -17.23 9.16
N GLU A 56 -17.35 -16.38 8.14
CA GLU A 56 -18.35 -15.37 7.74
C GLU A 56 -19.33 -15.89 6.66
N GLY A 57 -19.25 -17.16 6.28
CA GLY A 57 -20.12 -17.79 5.29
C GLY A 57 -19.71 -17.56 3.84
N LEU A 58 -18.48 -17.12 3.58
CA LEU A 58 -17.96 -16.82 2.25
C LEU A 58 -17.10 -17.96 1.72
N PHE A 59 -17.31 -18.32 0.47
CA PHE A 59 -16.52 -19.31 -0.28
C PHE A 59 -15.65 -18.58 -1.31
N VAL A 60 -14.41 -18.29 -0.91
CA VAL A 60 -13.50 -17.43 -1.69
C VAL A 60 -12.56 -18.25 -2.56
N THR A 61 -12.40 -17.85 -3.82
CA THR A 61 -11.33 -18.27 -4.71
C THR A 61 -10.35 -17.10 -4.87
N LEU A 62 -9.06 -17.33 -4.61
CA LEU A 62 -8.01 -16.33 -4.83
C LEU A 62 -7.33 -16.55 -6.18
N GLU A 63 -7.30 -15.50 -7.04
CA GLU A 63 -6.70 -15.57 -8.37
C GLU A 63 -5.55 -14.57 -8.54
N ALA A 64 -4.33 -15.10 -8.78
CA ALA A 64 -3.19 -14.27 -9.11
C ALA A 64 -3.35 -13.67 -10.52
N GLN A 65 -3.20 -12.35 -10.63
CA GLN A 65 -3.32 -11.62 -11.87
C GLN A 65 -1.95 -11.26 -12.46
N ALA A 66 -1.86 -11.14 -13.79
CA ALA A 66 -0.60 -10.92 -14.48
C ALA A 66 0.00 -9.52 -14.26
N ASN A 67 -0.83 -8.52 -14.08
CA ASN A 67 -0.46 -7.13 -13.84
C ASN A 67 -1.66 -6.31 -13.33
N TRP A 68 -1.39 -5.08 -12.89
CA TRP A 68 -2.38 -4.19 -12.29
C TRP A 68 -3.54 -3.78 -13.22
N LYS A 69 -3.27 -3.69 -14.54
CA LYS A 69 -4.35 -3.38 -15.50
C LYS A 69 -5.32 -4.54 -15.65
N VAL A 70 -4.82 -5.76 -15.80
CA VAL A 70 -5.66 -6.96 -15.90
C VAL A 70 -6.51 -7.14 -14.63
N LEU A 71 -5.91 -6.89 -13.45
CA LEU A 71 -6.62 -6.94 -12.18
C LEU A 71 -7.75 -5.91 -12.12
N LEU A 72 -7.47 -4.65 -12.47
CA LEU A 72 -8.48 -3.59 -12.49
C LEU A 72 -9.61 -3.90 -13.48
N ASP A 73 -9.28 -4.31 -14.71
CA ASP A 73 -10.26 -4.70 -15.73
C ASP A 73 -11.13 -5.88 -15.27
N GLY A 74 -10.52 -6.82 -14.50
CA GLY A 74 -11.23 -7.96 -13.91
C GLY A 74 -12.30 -7.53 -12.91
N VAL A 75 -11.99 -6.56 -12.04
CA VAL A 75 -12.97 -6.00 -11.09
C VAL A 75 -14.04 -5.21 -11.81
N ILE A 76 -13.68 -4.35 -12.75
CA ILE A 76 -14.66 -3.53 -13.53
C ILE A 76 -15.62 -4.41 -14.33
N SER A 77 -15.13 -5.51 -14.87
CA SER A 77 -15.98 -6.44 -15.67
C SER A 77 -16.79 -7.43 -14.85
N GLY A 78 -16.58 -7.49 -13.53
CA GLY A 78 -17.20 -8.49 -12.64
C GLY A 78 -16.65 -9.91 -12.79
N GLN A 79 -15.49 -10.09 -13.44
CA GLN A 79 -14.73 -11.35 -13.40
C GLN A 79 -14.11 -11.59 -12.02
N LEU A 80 -13.76 -10.51 -11.34
CA LEU A 80 -13.34 -10.48 -9.95
C LEU A 80 -14.37 -9.70 -9.16
N ASP A 81 -14.81 -10.24 -8.04
CA ASP A 81 -15.74 -9.57 -7.13
C ASP A 81 -15.07 -8.46 -6.31
N GLY A 82 -13.77 -8.56 -6.15
CA GLY A 82 -12.91 -7.58 -5.49
C GLY A 82 -11.45 -7.94 -5.68
N ALA A 83 -10.56 -7.05 -5.28
CA ALA A 83 -9.14 -7.31 -5.43
C ALA A 83 -8.26 -6.51 -4.46
N HIS A 84 -7.09 -7.06 -4.18
CA HIS A 84 -5.91 -6.34 -3.70
C HIS A 84 -5.48 -5.32 -4.77
N MET A 85 -5.62 -4.03 -4.50
CA MET A 85 -5.38 -2.96 -5.46
C MET A 85 -4.32 -1.98 -4.99
N LEU A 86 -3.67 -1.32 -5.95
CA LEU A 86 -2.92 -0.08 -5.69
C LEU A 86 -3.90 0.97 -5.17
N ALA A 87 -3.57 1.67 -4.08
CA ALA A 87 -4.47 2.64 -3.47
C ALA A 87 -4.89 3.79 -4.40
N GLY A 88 -4.06 4.11 -5.39
CA GLY A 88 -4.40 5.09 -6.43
C GLY A 88 -5.35 4.58 -7.52
N GLN A 89 -5.56 3.26 -7.70
CA GLN A 89 -6.40 2.73 -8.77
C GLN A 89 -7.89 3.06 -8.60
N PRO A 90 -8.53 2.87 -7.42
CA PRO A 90 -9.91 3.28 -7.22
C PRO A 90 -10.13 4.77 -7.48
N LEU A 91 -9.23 5.62 -6.97
CA LEU A 91 -9.28 7.06 -7.16
C LEU A 91 -9.16 7.44 -8.65
N ALA A 92 -8.16 6.89 -9.35
CA ALA A 92 -7.94 7.14 -10.76
C ALA A 92 -9.12 6.71 -11.62
N ALA A 93 -9.69 5.53 -11.37
CA ALA A 93 -10.87 5.04 -12.09
C ALA A 93 -12.10 5.94 -11.86
N THR A 94 -12.34 6.36 -10.61
CA THR A 94 -13.48 7.22 -10.26
C THR A 94 -13.39 8.61 -10.88
N ILE A 95 -12.18 9.19 -10.98
CA ILE A 95 -11.99 10.49 -11.67
C ILE A 95 -11.82 10.36 -13.19
N GLY A 96 -11.91 9.15 -13.75
CA GLY A 96 -11.80 8.89 -15.19
C GLY A 96 -10.37 8.95 -15.76
N TYR A 97 -9.33 8.80 -14.94
CA TYR A 97 -7.96 8.74 -15.46
C TYR A 97 -7.62 7.33 -15.95
N GLY A 98 -7.45 7.18 -17.26
CA GLY A 98 -7.13 5.94 -17.97
C GLY A 98 -8.32 4.99 -18.16
N THR A 99 -9.15 4.82 -17.18
CA THR A 99 -10.39 4.02 -17.21
C THR A 99 -11.43 4.73 -16.35
N GLU A 100 -12.71 4.67 -16.73
CA GLU A 100 -13.80 5.26 -15.95
C GLU A 100 -14.63 4.14 -15.31
N ALA A 101 -14.60 4.08 -13.98
CA ALA A 101 -15.40 3.16 -13.18
C ALA A 101 -15.48 3.65 -11.73
N HIS A 102 -16.62 3.50 -11.08
CA HIS A 102 -16.76 3.83 -9.66
C HIS A 102 -16.32 2.63 -8.81
N ILE A 103 -15.13 2.72 -8.26
CA ILE A 103 -14.54 1.70 -7.37
C ILE A 103 -14.37 2.30 -5.99
N ILE A 104 -14.79 1.57 -4.97
CA ILE A 104 -14.67 1.98 -3.57
C ILE A 104 -13.73 1.05 -2.81
N THR A 105 -13.23 1.53 -1.68
CA THR A 105 -12.46 0.71 -0.74
C THR A 105 -12.98 0.85 0.69
N PRO A 106 -13.46 -0.26 1.28
CA PRO A 106 -13.83 -0.31 2.69
C PRO A 106 -12.65 -0.68 3.61
N PHE A 107 -11.49 -1.02 3.04
CA PHE A 107 -10.39 -1.60 3.79
C PHE A 107 -9.03 -1.23 3.17
N SER A 108 -8.15 -0.56 3.93
CA SER A 108 -6.74 -0.43 3.59
C SER A 108 -6.02 -1.73 3.97
N MET A 109 -5.12 -2.22 3.11
CA MET A 109 -4.52 -3.54 3.32
C MET A 109 -3.28 -3.48 4.20
N ASP A 110 -2.50 -2.39 4.09
CA ASP A 110 -1.25 -2.22 4.82
C ASP A 110 -0.74 -0.78 4.83
N LEU A 111 0.29 -0.58 5.64
CA LEU A 111 1.17 0.59 5.60
C LEU A 111 2.58 0.14 5.26
N ASN A 112 3.31 0.98 4.50
CA ASN A 112 4.68 0.74 4.06
C ASN A 112 4.79 -0.55 3.20
N GLY A 113 5.98 -1.18 3.16
CA GLY A 113 6.17 -2.45 2.46
C GLY A 113 6.83 -2.34 1.10
N ASN A 114 7.24 -1.14 0.69
CA ASN A 114 7.96 -0.87 -0.54
C ASN A 114 9.42 -0.46 -0.30
N ALA A 115 10.23 -0.58 -1.34
CA ALA A 115 11.56 0.04 -1.37
C ALA A 115 11.94 0.46 -2.79
N ILE A 116 12.95 1.34 -2.88
CA ILE A 116 13.62 1.68 -4.12
C ILE A 116 14.96 0.95 -4.13
N THR A 117 15.15 0.12 -5.16
CA THR A 117 16.37 -0.66 -5.39
C THR A 117 17.09 -0.16 -6.64
N VAL A 118 18.41 -0.04 -6.58
CA VAL A 118 19.27 0.23 -7.75
C VAL A 118 20.15 -0.98 -8.06
N SER A 119 20.61 -1.12 -9.30
CA SER A 119 21.55 -2.17 -9.67
C SER A 119 22.90 -2.00 -8.95
N ASN A 120 23.66 -3.09 -8.80
CA ASN A 120 25.00 -2.99 -8.20
C ASN A 120 25.92 -2.01 -8.94
N GLU A 121 25.81 -1.95 -10.27
CA GLU A 121 26.57 -0.99 -11.08
C GLU A 121 26.28 0.45 -10.67
N ILE A 122 25.00 0.81 -10.60
CA ILE A 122 24.57 2.14 -10.16
C ILE A 122 24.92 2.39 -8.69
N TRP A 123 24.79 1.37 -7.84
CA TRP A 123 25.19 1.49 -6.44
C TRP A 123 26.67 1.81 -6.27
N ASP A 124 27.55 1.15 -7.02
CA ASP A 124 28.98 1.41 -6.97
C ASP A 124 29.32 2.86 -7.39
N GLU A 125 28.59 3.43 -8.35
CA GLU A 125 28.72 4.82 -8.78
C GLU A 125 28.13 5.82 -7.76
N MET A 126 27.04 5.47 -7.08
CA MET A 126 26.42 6.31 -6.04
C MET A 126 27.21 6.31 -4.73
N LYS A 127 27.82 5.19 -4.36
CA LYS A 127 28.46 4.94 -3.05
C LYS A 127 29.46 5.99 -2.60
N PRO A 128 30.29 6.60 -3.47
CA PRO A 128 31.18 7.70 -3.10
C PRO A 128 30.48 8.95 -2.56
N ASN A 129 29.20 9.13 -2.88
CA ASN A 129 28.36 10.27 -2.48
C ASN A 129 27.44 9.98 -1.30
N VAL A 130 27.55 8.78 -0.71
CA VAL A 130 26.68 8.32 0.38
C VAL A 130 27.38 8.52 1.72
N PRO A 131 26.73 9.13 2.72
CA PRO A 131 27.25 9.20 4.08
C PRO A 131 27.47 7.79 4.66
N LEU A 132 28.52 7.64 5.47
CA LEU A 132 28.83 6.38 6.15
C LEU A 132 28.57 6.51 7.65
N MET A 133 28.14 5.41 8.26
CA MET A 133 28.12 5.23 9.71
C MET A 133 29.54 5.02 10.26
N ASP A 134 29.69 5.08 11.60
CA ASP A 134 30.98 4.90 12.29
C ASP A 134 31.64 3.53 12.00
N ASP A 135 30.85 2.53 11.67
CA ASP A 135 31.31 1.17 11.31
C ASP A 135 31.62 1.00 9.81
N GLY A 136 31.51 2.08 9.02
CA GLY A 136 31.82 2.13 7.60
C GLY A 136 30.70 1.65 6.68
N ARG A 137 29.54 1.23 7.21
CA ARG A 137 28.36 0.89 6.40
C ARG A 137 27.66 2.15 5.90
N PRO A 138 26.94 2.09 4.77
CA PRO A 138 26.12 3.18 4.30
C PRO A 138 25.09 3.65 5.34
N GLN A 139 24.92 4.95 5.48
CA GLN A 139 23.89 5.52 6.34
C GLN A 139 22.58 5.62 5.56
N HIS A 140 21.62 4.78 5.88
CA HIS A 140 20.26 4.88 5.36
C HIS A 140 19.39 5.85 6.18
N PRO A 141 18.38 6.48 5.56
CA PRO A 141 18.01 6.40 4.14
C PRO A 141 18.98 7.11 3.22
N ILE A 142 19.14 6.61 1.98
CA ILE A 142 20.02 7.23 0.99
C ILE A 142 19.23 8.21 0.13
N SER A 143 19.65 9.45 0.11
CA SER A 143 19.05 10.51 -0.71
C SER A 143 19.32 10.28 -2.20
N ALA A 144 18.34 10.61 -3.05
CA ALA A 144 18.53 10.65 -4.50
C ALA A 144 19.58 11.68 -4.95
N SER A 145 20.00 12.59 -4.08
CA SER A 145 21.14 13.48 -4.37
C SER A 145 22.44 12.72 -4.65
N ALA A 146 22.59 11.50 -4.10
CA ALA A 146 23.72 10.63 -4.42
C ALA A 146 23.67 10.05 -5.85
N LEU A 147 22.49 10.03 -6.46
CA LEU A 147 22.28 9.58 -7.85
C LEU A 147 22.50 10.70 -8.88
N VAL A 148 22.42 11.97 -8.47
CA VAL A 148 22.55 13.12 -9.40
C VAL A 148 23.80 13.04 -10.29
N PRO A 149 25.04 12.82 -9.77
CA PRO A 149 26.23 12.75 -10.62
C PRO A 149 26.17 11.60 -11.64
N VAL A 150 25.51 10.49 -11.29
CA VAL A 150 25.36 9.33 -12.18
C VAL A 150 24.42 9.68 -13.34
N VAL A 151 23.27 10.31 -13.03
CA VAL A 151 22.29 10.73 -14.05
C VAL A 151 22.89 11.79 -14.98
N GLU A 152 23.67 12.74 -14.44
CA GLU A 152 24.40 13.76 -15.23
C GLU A 152 25.40 13.11 -16.18
N ASP A 153 26.16 12.10 -15.74
CA ASP A 153 27.11 11.38 -16.61
C ASP A 153 26.41 10.63 -17.77
N TYR A 154 25.25 9.99 -17.49
CA TYR A 154 24.41 9.38 -18.54
C TYR A 154 23.93 10.44 -19.55
N LYS A 155 23.47 11.58 -19.06
CA LYS A 155 23.02 12.71 -19.89
C LYS A 155 24.14 13.27 -20.77
N ASP A 156 25.34 13.42 -20.21
CA ASP A 156 26.53 13.89 -20.93
C ASP A 156 26.98 12.91 -22.06
N ARG A 157 26.73 11.61 -21.85
CA ARG A 157 26.94 10.58 -22.88
C ARG A 157 25.80 10.52 -23.91
N GLY A 158 24.71 11.23 -23.68
CA GLY A 158 23.50 11.15 -24.51
C GLY A 158 22.71 9.87 -24.34
N GLU A 159 22.84 9.20 -23.19
CA GLU A 159 22.18 7.95 -22.83
C GLU A 159 21.01 8.23 -21.87
N PRO A 160 19.83 7.61 -22.06
CA PRO A 160 18.73 7.77 -21.13
C PRO A 160 18.98 6.99 -19.85
N PHE A 161 18.61 7.57 -18.69
CA PHE A 161 18.62 6.86 -17.41
C PHE A 161 17.22 6.33 -17.11
N ASN A 162 17.05 5.00 -17.14
CA ASN A 162 15.76 4.33 -17.01
C ASN A 162 15.60 3.67 -15.65
N MET A 163 14.45 3.90 -14.99
CA MET A 163 14.04 3.16 -13.79
C MET A 163 12.63 2.57 -13.99
N GLY A 164 12.31 1.57 -13.16
CA GLY A 164 11.03 0.87 -13.21
C GLY A 164 10.04 1.35 -12.15
N MET A 165 8.76 1.35 -12.49
CA MET A 165 7.64 1.47 -11.57
C MET A 165 6.53 0.51 -12.00
N VAL A 166 5.56 0.20 -11.11
CA VAL A 166 4.62 -0.89 -11.38
C VAL A 166 3.38 -0.46 -12.17
N PHE A 167 2.95 0.79 -12.01
CA PHE A 167 1.78 1.35 -12.70
C PHE A 167 1.72 2.88 -12.53
N PRO A 168 1.15 3.66 -13.49
CA PRO A 168 1.16 5.13 -13.43
C PRO A 168 0.49 5.75 -12.21
N VAL A 169 -0.50 5.07 -11.60
CA VAL A 169 -1.23 5.54 -10.42
C VAL A 169 -0.88 4.72 -9.17
N SER A 170 0.31 4.14 -9.13
CA SER A 170 0.80 3.37 -7.99
C SER A 170 1.52 4.24 -6.97
N THR A 171 1.49 3.83 -5.71
CA THR A 171 2.35 4.35 -4.65
C THR A 171 3.81 4.34 -5.09
N HIS A 172 4.28 3.24 -5.66
CA HIS A 172 5.65 3.06 -6.19
C HIS A 172 6.06 4.14 -7.21
N ASN A 173 5.13 4.52 -8.13
CA ASN A 173 5.38 5.62 -9.07
C ASN A 173 5.50 6.97 -8.35
N TYR A 174 4.64 7.21 -7.37
CA TYR A 174 4.69 8.47 -6.62
C TYR A 174 5.87 8.51 -5.66
N GLU A 175 6.24 7.42 -5.04
CA GLU A 175 7.41 7.29 -4.16
C GLU A 175 8.73 7.50 -4.90
N ILE A 176 8.93 6.84 -6.04
CA ILE A 176 10.16 7.03 -6.81
C ILE A 176 10.27 8.47 -7.34
N ARG A 177 9.14 9.06 -7.78
CA ARG A 177 9.10 10.48 -8.18
C ARG A 177 9.38 11.40 -6.99
N TYR A 178 8.84 11.07 -5.82
CA TYR A 178 9.06 11.83 -4.59
C TYR A 178 10.53 11.79 -4.17
N TRP A 179 11.14 10.61 -4.14
CA TRP A 179 12.55 10.40 -3.82
C TRP A 179 13.47 11.14 -4.79
N LEU A 180 13.25 11.00 -6.10
CA LEU A 180 14.01 11.71 -7.13
C LEU A 180 13.91 13.22 -6.96
N ALA A 181 12.71 13.75 -6.79
CA ALA A 181 12.45 15.17 -6.61
C ALA A 181 13.07 15.72 -5.31
N ALA A 182 13.00 14.98 -4.20
CA ALA A 182 13.65 15.34 -2.94
C ALA A 182 15.19 15.41 -3.07
N GLY A 183 15.77 14.65 -4.00
CA GLY A 183 17.20 14.68 -4.34
C GLY A 183 17.59 15.71 -5.40
N GLY A 184 16.61 16.44 -5.99
CA GLY A 184 16.85 17.47 -7.00
C GLY A 184 16.80 17.00 -8.46
N LEU A 185 16.28 15.79 -8.72
CA LEU A 185 16.08 15.24 -10.07
C LEU A 185 14.63 15.41 -10.52
N GLU A 186 14.41 15.78 -11.79
CA GLU A 186 13.08 15.84 -12.40
C GLU A 186 12.62 14.45 -12.83
N PRO A 187 11.55 13.90 -12.22
CA PRO A 187 11.04 12.58 -12.60
C PRO A 187 10.09 12.61 -13.80
N GLY A 188 9.83 13.82 -14.35
CA GLY A 188 8.95 14.05 -15.49
C GLY A 188 7.47 14.24 -15.13
N TYR A 189 6.69 14.64 -16.15
CA TYR A 189 5.28 14.98 -16.01
C TYR A 189 4.41 14.22 -17.00
N TYR A 190 3.15 14.06 -16.64
CA TYR A 190 2.05 13.63 -17.51
C TYR A 190 1.34 14.84 -18.09
N SER A 191 0.70 14.66 -19.24
CA SER A 191 -0.27 15.61 -19.78
C SER A 191 -1.41 14.87 -20.49
N PRO A 192 -2.53 15.53 -20.80
CA PRO A 192 -3.59 14.90 -21.59
C PRO A 192 -3.13 14.40 -22.97
N GLN A 193 -2.06 14.99 -23.53
CA GLN A 193 -1.49 14.64 -24.83
C GLN A 193 -0.36 13.62 -24.74
N ASP A 194 0.29 13.50 -23.56
CA ASP A 194 1.39 12.58 -23.31
C ASP A 194 1.25 11.93 -21.92
N ILE A 195 0.73 10.72 -21.91
CA ILE A 195 0.51 9.91 -20.71
C ILE A 195 1.72 9.06 -20.32
N SER A 196 2.89 9.27 -20.93
CA SER A 196 4.12 8.53 -20.60
C SER A 196 4.68 8.90 -19.21
N GLY A 197 4.40 10.13 -18.74
CA GLY A 197 4.95 10.68 -17.51
C GLY A 197 6.45 11.03 -17.62
N GLN A 198 6.93 11.25 -18.86
CA GLN A 198 8.36 11.47 -19.15
C GLN A 198 8.67 12.90 -19.64
N ILE A 199 7.67 13.78 -19.69
CA ILE A 199 7.87 15.17 -20.12
C ILE A 199 8.88 15.85 -19.18
N ALA A 200 9.96 16.39 -19.74
CA ALA A 200 11.05 17.08 -19.03
C ALA A 200 11.79 16.20 -17.98
N ALA A 201 11.75 14.90 -18.10
CA ALA A 201 12.38 13.99 -17.14
C ALA A 201 13.93 13.93 -17.26
N ASP A 202 14.62 13.96 -16.12
CA ASP A 202 16.03 13.54 -16.01
C ASP A 202 16.14 12.01 -15.90
N VAL A 203 15.13 11.37 -15.26
CA VAL A 203 15.01 9.92 -15.09
C VAL A 203 13.73 9.44 -15.73
N LEU A 204 13.83 8.53 -16.69
CA LEU A 204 12.67 7.95 -17.38
C LEU A 204 12.10 6.78 -16.57
N LEU A 205 10.80 6.84 -16.27
CA LEU A 205 10.10 5.79 -15.54
C LEU A 205 9.27 4.92 -16.49
N SER A 206 9.44 3.59 -16.40
CA SER A 206 8.72 2.63 -17.24
C SER A 206 7.95 1.60 -16.40
N VAL A 207 6.79 1.17 -16.93
CA VAL A 207 5.94 0.17 -16.27
C VAL A 207 6.56 -1.21 -16.41
N THR A 208 6.79 -1.88 -15.28
CA THR A 208 7.25 -3.27 -15.21
C THR A 208 6.43 -4.02 -14.15
N PRO A 209 5.86 -5.20 -14.44
CA PRO A 209 5.16 -6.00 -13.44
C PRO A 209 6.09 -6.39 -12.28
N PRO A 210 5.61 -6.38 -11.01
CA PRO A 210 6.45 -6.60 -9.84
C PRO A 210 7.37 -7.83 -9.90
N PRO A 211 6.89 -9.03 -10.26
CA PRO A 211 7.78 -10.22 -10.30
C PRO A 211 8.87 -10.16 -11.39
N GLN A 212 8.74 -9.24 -12.35
CA GLN A 212 9.69 -9.08 -13.46
C GLN A 212 10.77 -8.04 -13.16
N MET A 213 10.59 -7.19 -12.14
CA MET A 213 11.51 -6.09 -11.80
C MET A 213 12.97 -6.55 -11.65
N PRO A 214 13.30 -7.58 -10.80
CA PRO A 214 14.69 -8.01 -10.65
C PRO A 214 15.30 -8.48 -11.95
N ALA A 215 14.58 -9.26 -12.77
CA ALA A 215 15.09 -9.76 -14.03
C ALA A 215 15.27 -8.66 -15.08
N THR A 216 14.39 -7.66 -15.10
CA THR A 216 14.49 -6.51 -16.02
C THR A 216 15.70 -5.63 -15.68
N MET A 217 16.00 -5.47 -14.38
CA MET A 217 17.20 -4.78 -13.91
C MET A 217 18.48 -5.59 -14.19
N GLU A 218 18.48 -6.90 -13.94
CA GLU A 218 19.60 -7.79 -14.24
C GLU A 218 19.94 -7.80 -15.75
N ALA A 219 18.93 -7.64 -16.60
CA ALA A 219 19.10 -7.51 -18.06
C ALA A 219 19.61 -6.12 -18.50
N GLY A 220 19.76 -5.14 -17.60
CA GLY A 220 20.20 -3.79 -17.91
C GLY A 220 19.18 -2.94 -18.66
N THR A 221 17.89 -3.32 -18.66
CA THR A 221 16.82 -2.53 -19.29
C THR A 221 16.41 -1.35 -18.43
N ILE A 222 16.45 -1.54 -17.12
CA ILE A 222 16.28 -0.51 -16.10
C ILE A 222 17.45 -0.55 -15.13
N TYR A 223 17.83 0.58 -14.56
CA TYR A 223 18.97 0.71 -13.64
C TYR A 223 18.57 0.66 -12.16
N GLY A 224 17.29 0.73 -11.88
CA GLY A 224 16.67 0.60 -10.57
C GLY A 224 15.17 0.60 -10.71
N TYR A 225 14.47 0.47 -9.60
CA TYR A 225 13.01 0.43 -9.57
C TYR A 225 12.44 0.72 -8.18
N ALA A 226 11.15 1.10 -8.13
CA ALA A 226 10.34 1.06 -6.93
C ALA A 226 9.32 -0.08 -7.04
N VAL A 227 9.27 -0.93 -6.03
CA VAL A 227 8.38 -2.10 -5.99
C VAL A 227 8.09 -2.54 -4.55
N GLY A 228 6.94 -3.18 -4.34
CA GLY A 228 6.61 -3.88 -3.09
C GLY A 228 7.42 -5.15 -2.91
N GLU A 229 7.51 -5.63 -1.66
CA GLU A 229 8.19 -6.88 -1.34
C GLU A 229 7.43 -8.11 -1.88
N PRO A 230 8.17 -9.19 -2.19
CA PRO A 230 9.57 -9.46 -1.82
C PRO A 230 10.60 -9.12 -2.92
N TRP A 231 10.27 -8.31 -3.91
CA TRP A 231 11.09 -8.18 -5.12
C TRP A 231 12.33 -7.30 -4.94
N ASN A 232 12.40 -6.46 -3.90
CA ASN A 232 13.65 -5.81 -3.49
C ASN A 232 14.57 -6.83 -2.79
N GLN A 233 14.03 -7.60 -1.85
CA GLN A 233 14.81 -8.67 -1.19
C GLN A 233 15.26 -9.77 -2.16
N GLN A 234 14.49 -10.03 -3.22
CA GLN A 234 14.93 -10.94 -4.29
C GLN A 234 16.18 -10.42 -5.03
N ALA A 235 16.30 -9.11 -5.24
CA ALA A 235 17.50 -8.53 -5.83
C ALA A 235 18.72 -8.62 -4.89
N VAL A 236 18.54 -8.38 -3.61
CA VAL A 236 19.59 -8.57 -2.59
C VAL A 236 20.02 -10.03 -2.50
N PHE A 237 19.07 -10.95 -2.45
CA PHE A 237 19.32 -12.39 -2.38
C PHE A 237 20.11 -12.89 -3.59
N LYS A 238 19.76 -12.42 -4.78
CA LYS A 238 20.51 -12.72 -6.02
C LYS A 238 21.84 -11.98 -6.14
N GLY A 239 22.08 -10.96 -5.32
CA GLY A 239 23.28 -10.13 -5.38
C GLY A 239 23.33 -9.25 -6.64
N ILE A 240 22.20 -8.77 -7.14
CA ILE A 240 22.08 -7.95 -8.36
C ILE A 240 21.68 -6.50 -8.09
N GLY A 241 21.27 -6.16 -6.87
CA GLY A 241 20.83 -4.81 -6.53
C GLY A 241 20.84 -4.53 -5.04
N VAL A 242 20.74 -3.25 -4.71
CA VAL A 242 20.77 -2.69 -3.35
C VAL A 242 19.58 -1.76 -3.15
N PRO A 243 18.69 -2.04 -2.18
CA PRO A 243 17.70 -1.09 -1.74
C PRO A 243 18.37 0.16 -1.14
N VAL A 244 18.04 1.33 -1.67
CA VAL A 244 18.64 2.61 -1.22
C VAL A 244 17.76 3.33 -0.20
N ILE A 245 16.47 3.07 -0.23
CA ILE A 245 15.50 3.65 0.70
C ILE A 245 14.25 2.76 0.78
N THR A 246 13.69 2.61 1.97
CA THR A 246 12.36 2.06 2.17
C THR A 246 11.31 3.17 2.14
N ASP A 247 10.08 2.84 1.81
CA ASP A 247 8.98 3.80 1.88
C ASP A 247 8.69 4.27 3.31
N TYR A 248 8.90 3.41 4.33
CA TYR A 248 8.87 3.81 5.74
C TYR A 248 9.86 4.95 6.04
N ASP A 249 11.08 4.89 5.48
CA ASP A 249 12.08 5.94 5.63
C ASP A 249 11.74 7.18 4.81
N MET A 250 10.98 7.01 3.73
CA MET A 250 10.55 8.13 2.88
C MET A 250 9.41 8.91 3.51
N TRP A 251 8.41 8.20 4.02
CA TRP A 251 7.26 8.75 4.72
C TRP A 251 6.73 7.69 5.70
N LYS A 252 7.01 7.89 6.98
CA LYS A 252 6.69 6.95 8.03
C LYS A 252 5.20 6.63 8.10
N ASN A 253 4.87 5.35 8.08
CA ASN A 253 3.50 4.82 8.09
C ASN A 253 2.65 5.36 6.92
N ASN A 254 3.24 5.42 5.73
CA ASN A 254 2.54 5.77 4.51
C ASN A 254 1.52 4.69 4.11
N PRO A 255 0.39 5.05 3.47
CA PRO A 255 -0.57 4.09 2.94
C PRO A 255 -0.03 3.41 1.69
N GLU A 256 -0.37 2.12 1.49
CA GLU A 256 0.16 1.41 0.33
C GLU A 256 -0.94 0.73 -0.51
N LYS A 257 -1.57 -0.33 -0.04
CA LYS A 257 -2.59 -1.07 -0.78
C LYS A 257 -3.98 -0.92 -0.17
N VAL A 258 -4.98 -1.18 -0.99
CA VAL A 258 -6.39 -1.21 -0.57
C VAL A 258 -7.08 -2.45 -1.11
N PHE A 259 -8.16 -2.85 -0.48
CA PHE A 259 -9.10 -3.81 -1.03
C PHE A 259 -10.19 -3.06 -1.80
N GLY A 260 -10.22 -3.23 -3.12
CA GLY A 260 -11.15 -2.51 -4.01
C GLY A 260 -12.28 -3.41 -4.52
N ILE A 261 -13.48 -2.84 -4.54
CA ILE A 261 -14.71 -3.41 -5.11
C ILE A 261 -15.43 -2.34 -5.92
N THR A 262 -16.31 -2.72 -6.85
CA THR A 262 -17.15 -1.71 -7.50
C THR A 262 -18.20 -1.17 -6.52
N ALA A 263 -18.60 0.09 -6.66
CA ALA A 263 -19.68 0.66 -5.86
C ALA A 263 -20.99 -0.13 -6.07
N GLU A 264 -21.27 -0.55 -7.31
CA GLU A 264 -22.43 -1.40 -7.64
C GLU A 264 -22.42 -2.71 -6.88
N PHE A 265 -21.26 -3.41 -6.78
CA PHE A 265 -21.13 -4.63 -5.99
C PHE A 265 -21.48 -4.39 -4.52
N ALA A 266 -20.97 -3.32 -3.92
CA ALA A 266 -21.23 -3.00 -2.52
C ALA A 266 -22.71 -2.64 -2.26
N GLU A 267 -23.36 -1.94 -3.21
CA GLU A 267 -24.79 -1.60 -3.12
C GLU A 267 -25.69 -2.81 -3.27
N GLU A 268 -25.34 -3.75 -4.17
CA GLU A 268 -26.10 -4.97 -4.38
C GLU A 268 -25.83 -6.05 -3.33
N ASN A 269 -24.65 -6.03 -2.68
CA ASN A 269 -24.20 -7.05 -1.75
C ASN A 269 -23.67 -6.44 -0.42
N PRO A 270 -24.48 -5.66 0.31
CA PRO A 270 -24.02 -4.97 1.51
C PRO A 270 -23.59 -5.91 2.64
N ASN A 271 -24.32 -7.00 2.90
CA ASN A 271 -23.95 -7.97 3.93
C ASN A 271 -22.69 -8.75 3.54
N THR A 272 -22.56 -9.13 2.27
CA THR A 272 -21.35 -9.78 1.73
C THR A 272 -20.13 -8.86 1.86
N THR A 273 -20.29 -7.55 1.60
CA THR A 273 -19.22 -6.55 1.77
C THR A 273 -18.79 -6.42 3.24
N LEU A 274 -19.73 -6.42 4.17
CA LEU A 274 -19.42 -6.42 5.61
C LEU A 274 -18.70 -7.70 6.03
N ALA A 275 -19.17 -8.87 5.61
CA ALA A 275 -18.55 -10.16 5.89
C ALA A 275 -17.10 -10.24 5.39
N LEU A 276 -16.86 -9.79 4.14
CA LEU A 276 -15.51 -9.65 3.57
C LEU A 276 -14.61 -8.74 4.43
N THR A 277 -15.12 -7.57 4.79
CA THR A 277 -14.37 -6.59 5.58
C THR A 277 -14.04 -7.14 6.98
N LYS A 278 -14.97 -7.85 7.63
CA LYS A 278 -14.73 -8.54 8.91
C LYS A 278 -13.60 -9.57 8.79
N ALA A 279 -13.64 -10.43 7.77
CA ALA A 279 -12.63 -11.47 7.56
C ALA A 279 -11.23 -10.85 7.33
N LEU A 280 -11.13 -9.77 6.56
CA LEU A 280 -9.88 -9.06 6.30
C LEU A 280 -9.34 -8.34 7.54
N ILE A 281 -10.19 -7.70 8.36
CA ILE A 281 -9.78 -7.10 9.64
C ILE A 281 -9.19 -8.18 10.56
N ARG A 282 -9.83 -9.33 10.70
CA ARG A 282 -9.33 -10.46 11.51
C ARG A 282 -7.97 -10.95 11.03
N ALA A 283 -7.78 -11.06 9.71
CA ALA A 283 -6.51 -11.46 9.12
C ALA A 283 -5.39 -10.45 9.39
N ALA A 284 -5.68 -9.17 9.28
CA ALA A 284 -4.75 -8.09 9.59
C ALA A 284 -4.37 -8.07 11.09
N MET A 285 -5.36 -8.24 11.99
CA MET A 285 -5.11 -8.38 13.43
C MET A 285 -4.21 -9.56 13.74
N TRP A 286 -4.43 -10.71 13.11
CA TRP A 286 -3.60 -11.90 13.30
C TRP A 286 -2.16 -11.68 12.81
N LEU A 287 -1.98 -10.99 11.67
CA LEU A 287 -0.65 -10.67 11.12
C LEU A 287 0.19 -9.82 12.08
N ASP A 288 -0.40 -8.86 12.77
CA ASP A 288 0.31 -7.92 13.66
C ASP A 288 0.25 -8.33 15.16
N ALA A 289 -0.38 -9.47 15.47
CA ALA A 289 -0.54 -9.91 16.85
C ALA A 289 0.82 -10.13 17.54
N ASN A 290 0.90 -9.77 18.83
CA ASN A 290 2.05 -10.02 19.69
C ASN A 290 3.40 -9.63 19.08
N ASP A 291 3.53 -8.40 18.59
CA ASP A 291 4.75 -7.89 17.95
C ASP A 291 5.23 -8.78 16.78
N ASN A 292 4.32 -9.13 15.87
CA ASN A 292 4.58 -9.91 14.66
C ASN A 292 4.88 -11.41 14.90
N GLU A 293 4.45 -12.00 16.03
CA GLU A 293 4.70 -13.41 16.36
C GLU A 293 4.26 -14.38 15.24
N ASN A 294 3.17 -14.07 14.52
CA ASN A 294 2.60 -14.91 13.48
C ASN A 294 3.26 -14.74 12.09
N ARG A 295 4.15 -13.76 11.92
CA ARG A 295 4.77 -13.46 10.62
C ARG A 295 5.54 -14.64 10.01
N PRO A 296 6.29 -15.49 10.76
CA PRO A 296 6.92 -16.67 10.19
C PRO A 296 5.93 -17.67 9.58
N GLU A 297 4.73 -17.80 10.14
CA GLU A 297 3.66 -18.64 9.59
C GLU A 297 3.08 -18.01 8.32
N ALA A 298 2.82 -16.69 8.32
CA ALA A 298 2.40 -15.96 7.14
C ALA A 298 3.42 -16.07 5.99
N VAL A 299 4.72 -15.97 6.28
CA VAL A 299 5.80 -16.19 5.31
C VAL A 299 5.73 -17.60 4.71
N SER A 300 5.45 -18.62 5.52
CA SER A 300 5.29 -20.00 5.04
C SER A 300 4.07 -20.14 4.10
N MET A 301 2.98 -19.43 4.36
CA MET A 301 1.81 -19.39 3.47
C MET A 301 2.19 -18.68 2.17
N LEU A 302 2.74 -17.47 2.24
CA LEU A 302 3.07 -16.65 1.07
C LEU A 302 4.14 -17.26 0.16
N SER A 303 5.06 -18.08 0.70
CA SER A 303 6.10 -18.76 -0.10
C SER A 303 5.56 -19.84 -1.03
N ARG A 304 4.32 -20.28 -0.84
CA ARG A 304 3.68 -21.26 -1.73
C ARG A 304 3.42 -20.67 -3.12
N PRO A 305 3.54 -21.48 -4.20
CA PRO A 305 3.39 -21.03 -5.59
C PRO A 305 2.02 -20.40 -5.93
N GLU A 306 0.97 -20.81 -5.22
CA GLU A 306 -0.40 -20.28 -5.38
C GLU A 306 -0.53 -18.84 -4.91
N TYR A 307 0.35 -18.36 -4.01
CA TYR A 307 0.39 -16.99 -3.51
C TYR A 307 1.56 -16.21 -4.14
N VAL A 308 2.53 -15.75 -3.35
CA VAL A 308 3.68 -14.99 -3.86
C VAL A 308 4.66 -15.90 -4.60
N GLY A 309 4.99 -17.05 -4.00
CA GLY A 309 5.83 -18.07 -4.62
C GLY A 309 7.31 -17.72 -4.68
N ALA A 310 7.78 -16.76 -3.88
CA ALA A 310 9.20 -16.52 -3.64
C ALA A 310 9.73 -17.40 -2.50
N ASP A 311 11.04 -17.58 -2.43
CA ASP A 311 11.67 -18.38 -1.39
C ASP A 311 11.34 -17.82 0.01
N TYR A 312 11.14 -18.71 0.99
CA TYR A 312 10.84 -18.34 2.37
C TYR A 312 11.80 -17.28 2.93
N GLU A 313 13.11 -17.47 2.72
CA GLU A 313 14.15 -16.57 3.24
C GLU A 313 14.05 -15.16 2.61
N VAL A 314 13.66 -15.08 1.36
CA VAL A 314 13.47 -13.81 0.63
C VAL A 314 12.28 -13.04 1.21
N ILE A 315 11.14 -13.71 1.42
CA ILE A 315 9.95 -13.09 2.02
C ILE A 315 10.22 -12.72 3.49
N ALA A 316 10.88 -13.59 4.25
CA ALA A 316 11.17 -13.39 5.67
C ALA A 316 12.00 -12.12 5.94
N ASN A 317 12.92 -11.78 5.04
CA ASN A 317 13.81 -10.62 5.20
C ASN A 317 13.08 -9.25 5.26
N SER A 318 11.79 -9.18 4.93
CA SER A 318 10.99 -7.96 5.04
C SER A 318 9.76 -8.12 5.93
N MET A 319 9.32 -9.38 6.16
CA MET A 319 8.08 -9.66 6.88
C MET A 319 8.29 -9.89 8.38
N THR A 320 9.51 -10.19 8.84
CA THR A 320 9.77 -10.65 10.22
C THR A 320 10.45 -9.60 11.11
N GLY A 321 10.34 -8.32 10.77
CA GLY A 321 10.86 -7.21 11.57
C GLY A 321 12.32 -6.85 11.28
N PHE A 322 12.86 -7.33 10.17
CA PHE A 322 14.19 -7.00 9.69
C PHE A 322 14.12 -6.65 8.20
N PHE A 323 15.15 -5.93 7.72
CA PHE A 323 15.33 -5.60 6.31
C PHE A 323 16.81 -5.73 5.92
N GLU A 324 17.11 -6.41 4.83
CA GLU A 324 18.47 -6.57 4.32
C GLU A 324 18.73 -5.57 3.19
N PHE A 325 19.68 -4.64 3.39
CA PHE A 325 20.02 -3.62 2.38
C PHE A 325 21.10 -4.11 1.41
N GLU A 326 22.21 -4.60 1.91
CA GLU A 326 23.21 -5.34 1.14
C GLU A 326 23.35 -6.74 1.76
N LYS A 327 23.84 -7.70 1.03
CA LYS A 327 23.99 -9.06 1.54
C LYS A 327 24.83 -9.09 2.83
N GLY A 328 24.17 -9.43 3.93
CA GLY A 328 24.74 -9.44 5.28
C GLY A 328 24.55 -8.14 6.06
N ASP A 329 24.02 -7.06 5.46
CA ASP A 329 23.63 -5.84 6.17
C ASP A 329 22.14 -5.88 6.52
N VAL A 330 21.81 -6.74 7.50
CA VAL A 330 20.45 -6.88 8.02
C VAL A 330 20.25 -5.91 9.16
N ARG A 331 19.18 -5.12 9.09
CA ARG A 331 18.84 -4.09 10.08
C ARG A 331 17.44 -4.30 10.65
N PRO A 332 17.19 -3.95 11.93
CA PRO A 332 15.83 -3.96 12.48
C PRO A 332 14.92 -3.01 11.72
N ALA A 333 13.75 -3.50 11.31
CA ALA A 333 12.70 -2.77 10.63
C ALA A 333 11.32 -3.34 11.02
N PRO A 334 10.92 -3.24 12.31
CA PRO A 334 9.72 -3.89 12.83
C PRO A 334 8.42 -3.36 12.20
N ASP A 335 8.44 -2.13 11.71
CA ASP A 335 7.30 -1.46 11.09
C ASP A 335 7.49 -1.28 9.57
N PHE A 336 8.38 -2.05 8.94
CA PHE A 336 8.57 -1.99 7.50
C PHE A 336 7.29 -2.37 6.74
N ASN A 337 6.53 -3.33 7.23
CA ASN A 337 5.23 -3.69 6.66
C ASN A 337 4.24 -3.91 7.81
N VAL A 338 3.22 -3.08 7.90
CA VAL A 338 2.23 -3.06 8.99
C VAL A 338 0.85 -3.34 8.43
N PHE A 339 0.14 -4.32 9.04
CA PHE A 339 -1.18 -4.72 8.55
C PHE A 339 -2.34 -4.26 9.43
N PHE A 340 -2.14 -4.02 10.71
CA PHE A 340 -3.22 -3.61 11.62
C PHE A 340 -2.84 -2.46 12.55
N ARG A 341 -1.63 -2.51 13.14
CA ARG A 341 -1.16 -1.44 14.04
C ARG A 341 -1.29 -0.07 13.38
N TYR A 342 -1.38 0.99 14.19
CA TYR A 342 -1.49 2.39 13.73
C TYR A 342 -2.74 2.66 12.87
N ASN A 343 -3.81 1.88 13.07
CA ASN A 343 -5.04 1.90 12.26
C ASN A 343 -4.76 1.65 10.75
N ALA A 344 -3.83 0.76 10.44
CA ALA A 344 -3.40 0.48 9.07
C ALA A 344 -4.54 0.09 8.15
N THR A 345 -5.57 -0.60 8.69
CA THR A 345 -6.72 -1.07 7.92
C THR A 345 -7.85 -0.05 7.74
N TYR A 346 -7.82 1.05 8.49
CA TYR A 346 -8.84 2.08 8.37
C TYR A 346 -8.59 2.96 7.14
N PRO A 347 -9.56 3.07 6.21
CA PRO A 347 -9.38 3.83 4.98
C PRO A 347 -9.53 5.33 5.24
N PHE A 348 -8.43 6.00 5.60
CA PHE A 348 -8.41 7.43 5.88
C PHE A 348 -8.60 8.26 4.61
N TYR A 349 -9.45 9.27 4.64
CA TYR A 349 -9.58 10.26 3.56
C TYR A 349 -8.26 11.00 3.28
N SER A 350 -7.49 11.29 4.33
CA SER A 350 -6.17 11.92 4.15
C SER A 350 -5.21 11.09 3.31
N ASP A 351 -5.31 9.75 3.36
CA ASP A 351 -4.50 8.87 2.52
C ASP A 351 -4.93 8.97 1.04
N ALA A 352 -6.24 8.92 0.77
CA ALA A 352 -6.78 9.15 -0.57
C ALA A 352 -6.37 10.53 -1.14
N ILE A 353 -6.44 11.57 -0.32
CA ILE A 353 -6.09 12.93 -0.70
C ILE A 353 -4.59 13.02 -1.07
N TRP A 354 -3.70 12.30 -0.37
CA TRP A 354 -2.29 12.29 -0.76
C TRP A 354 -2.10 11.78 -2.19
N TYR A 355 -2.75 10.68 -2.57
CA TYR A 355 -2.68 10.18 -3.95
C TYR A 355 -3.19 11.20 -4.96
N LEU A 356 -4.31 11.85 -4.68
CA LEU A 356 -4.86 12.90 -5.56
C LEU A 356 -3.91 14.09 -5.66
N THR A 357 -3.22 14.48 -4.57
CA THR A 357 -2.19 15.54 -4.61
C THR A 357 -1.00 15.14 -5.47
N GLN A 358 -0.57 13.87 -5.42
CA GLN A 358 0.50 13.39 -6.30
C GLN A 358 0.04 13.29 -7.77
N MET A 359 -1.19 12.85 -8.04
CA MET A 359 -1.77 12.90 -9.38
C MET A 359 -1.77 14.33 -9.95
N ARG A 360 -2.12 15.31 -9.11
CA ARG A 360 -2.06 16.73 -9.50
C ARG A 360 -0.61 17.21 -9.66
N ARG A 361 0.26 16.90 -8.72
CA ARG A 361 1.68 17.30 -8.74
C ARG A 361 2.38 16.90 -10.03
N TRP A 362 2.07 15.73 -10.55
CA TRP A 362 2.72 15.16 -11.74
C TRP A 362 1.91 15.32 -13.04
N GLY A 363 0.76 16.01 -13.00
CA GLY A 363 0.00 16.37 -14.20
C GLY A 363 -1.02 15.33 -14.67
N GLN A 364 -1.28 14.27 -13.91
CA GLN A 364 -2.37 13.32 -14.20
C GLN A 364 -3.74 13.95 -13.99
N ILE A 365 -3.87 14.85 -13.02
CA ILE A 365 -4.95 15.81 -12.89
C ILE A 365 -4.45 17.12 -13.49
N PRO A 366 -4.88 17.49 -14.73
CA PRO A 366 -4.27 18.59 -15.46
C PRO A 366 -4.63 19.97 -14.91
N GLU A 367 -5.78 20.10 -14.25
CA GLU A 367 -6.29 21.37 -13.74
C GLU A 367 -6.13 21.48 -12.23
N THR A 368 -6.06 22.71 -11.72
CA THR A 368 -6.11 22.95 -10.27
C THR A 368 -7.53 22.74 -9.76
N MET A 369 -7.69 21.82 -8.82
CA MET A 369 -8.95 21.52 -8.18
C MET A 369 -9.06 22.30 -6.84
N SER A 370 -10.29 22.54 -6.36
CA SER A 370 -10.49 23.11 -5.01
C SER A 370 -10.16 22.09 -3.92
N ASP A 371 -9.84 22.53 -2.71
CA ASP A 371 -9.62 21.62 -1.58
C ASP A 371 -10.88 20.77 -1.30
N GLU A 372 -12.07 21.30 -1.48
CA GLU A 372 -13.34 20.59 -1.34
C GLU A 372 -13.48 19.42 -2.32
N TRP A 373 -13.03 19.59 -3.57
CA TRP A 373 -13.02 18.52 -4.55
C TRP A 373 -12.19 17.31 -4.10
N TYR A 374 -11.03 17.56 -3.46
CA TYR A 374 -10.21 16.48 -2.90
C TYR A 374 -10.94 15.73 -1.79
N PHE A 375 -11.66 16.46 -0.92
CA PHE A 375 -12.43 15.85 0.18
C PHE A 375 -13.61 15.04 -0.33
N GLU A 376 -14.38 15.56 -1.27
CA GLU A 376 -15.53 14.90 -1.89
C GLU A 376 -15.08 13.63 -2.64
N THR A 377 -14.01 13.72 -3.44
CA THR A 377 -13.47 12.57 -4.18
C THR A 377 -12.94 11.48 -3.22
N ALA A 378 -12.26 11.87 -2.16
CA ALA A 378 -11.77 10.92 -1.16
C ALA A 378 -12.94 10.21 -0.46
N ALA A 379 -14.01 10.93 -0.10
CA ALA A 379 -15.18 10.36 0.56
C ALA A 379 -16.05 9.50 -0.37
N ASP A 380 -16.02 9.75 -1.67
CA ASP A 380 -16.72 8.94 -2.66
C ASP A 380 -16.07 7.56 -2.87
N VAL A 381 -14.75 7.46 -2.64
CA VAL A 381 -13.97 6.24 -2.88
C VAL A 381 -13.64 5.49 -1.60
N TYR A 382 -13.17 6.18 -0.55
CA TYR A 382 -12.77 5.56 0.72
C TYR A 382 -13.96 5.50 1.67
N ARG A 383 -14.30 4.29 2.16
CA ARG A 383 -15.53 4.01 2.89
C ARG A 383 -15.27 3.59 4.33
N PRO A 384 -14.81 4.52 5.20
CA PRO A 384 -14.63 4.24 6.63
C PRO A 384 -15.94 3.90 7.35
N ASP A 385 -17.09 4.28 6.80
CA ASP A 385 -18.40 3.90 7.31
C ASP A 385 -18.63 2.39 7.27
N ILE A 386 -18.34 1.73 6.14
CA ILE A 386 -18.42 0.26 5.98
C ILE A 386 -17.41 -0.42 6.91
N TYR A 387 -16.17 0.10 6.96
CA TYR A 387 -15.15 -0.41 7.86
C TYR A 387 -15.58 -0.41 9.32
N LEU A 388 -16.08 0.73 9.82
CA LEU A 388 -16.51 0.86 11.22
C LEU A 388 -17.74 -0.01 11.54
N GLU A 389 -18.64 -0.22 10.59
CA GLU A 389 -19.77 -1.14 10.77
C GLU A 389 -19.27 -2.59 10.94
N ALA A 390 -18.37 -3.06 10.07
CA ALA A 390 -17.74 -4.36 10.18
C ALA A 390 -16.94 -4.52 11.49
N ALA A 391 -16.17 -3.48 11.87
CA ALA A 391 -15.43 -3.45 13.12
C ALA A 391 -16.35 -3.52 14.36
N ARG A 392 -17.51 -2.83 14.34
CA ARG A 392 -18.50 -2.90 15.41
C ARG A 392 -19.03 -4.32 15.59
N MET A 393 -19.32 -5.00 14.49
CA MET A 393 -19.76 -6.40 14.54
C MET A 393 -18.70 -7.31 15.19
N LEU A 394 -17.41 -7.13 14.85
CA LEU A 394 -16.33 -7.90 15.47
C LEU A 394 -16.21 -7.65 16.97
N VAL A 395 -16.44 -6.40 17.43
CA VAL A 395 -16.46 -6.08 18.86
C VAL A 395 -17.67 -6.70 19.56
N ASP A 396 -18.86 -6.60 18.97
CA ASP A 396 -20.09 -7.19 19.51
C ASP A 396 -20.02 -8.73 19.57
N GLU A 397 -19.26 -9.37 18.68
CA GLU A 397 -18.97 -10.79 18.62
C GLU A 397 -17.81 -11.22 19.54
N GLU A 398 -17.23 -10.29 20.29
CA GLU A 398 -16.07 -10.50 21.17
C GLU A 398 -14.80 -11.00 20.43
N MET A 399 -14.70 -10.73 19.12
CA MET A 399 -13.54 -11.09 18.26
C MET A 399 -12.48 -9.99 18.22
N ALA A 400 -12.81 -8.76 18.64
CA ALA A 400 -11.91 -7.61 18.71
C ALA A 400 -12.26 -6.74 19.93
N ASN A 401 -11.36 -5.83 20.32
CA ASN A 401 -11.62 -4.92 21.43
C ASN A 401 -12.09 -3.54 20.92
N GLU A 402 -12.90 -2.85 21.71
CA GLU A 402 -13.35 -1.49 21.42
C GLU A 402 -12.16 -0.53 21.18
N ALA A 403 -11.05 -0.71 21.89
CA ALA A 403 -9.87 0.13 21.78
C ALA A 403 -9.03 -0.07 20.51
N ASP A 404 -9.34 -1.09 19.72
CA ASP A 404 -8.58 -1.44 18.52
C ASP A 404 -8.95 -0.57 17.29
N PHE A 405 -10.01 0.24 17.40
CA PHE A 405 -10.57 0.97 16.26
C PHE A 405 -10.74 2.47 16.53
N PRO A 406 -10.62 3.31 15.48
CA PRO A 406 -10.67 4.77 15.60
C PRO A 406 -12.12 5.33 15.50
N TRP A 407 -12.99 4.97 16.45
CA TRP A 407 -14.42 5.32 16.44
C TRP A 407 -14.74 6.81 16.30
N ASP A 408 -13.89 7.67 16.88
CA ASP A 408 -14.08 9.13 16.88
C ASP A 408 -13.33 9.80 15.72
N SER A 409 -12.81 9.02 14.75
CA SER A 409 -12.08 9.57 13.60
C SER A 409 -13.03 10.33 12.68
N ASP A 410 -12.61 11.50 12.24
CA ASP A 410 -13.27 12.25 11.16
C ASP A 410 -12.74 11.86 9.76
N GLY A 411 -12.00 10.76 9.67
CA GLY A 411 -11.40 10.26 8.44
C GLY A 411 -10.02 10.87 8.10
N PHE A 412 -9.48 11.73 8.94
CA PHE A 412 -8.19 12.37 8.70
C PHE A 412 -7.14 11.93 9.74
N LYS A 413 -5.98 11.53 9.27
CA LYS A 413 -4.78 11.39 10.12
C LYS A 413 -4.32 12.76 10.62
N ALA A 414 -3.60 12.78 11.73
CA ALA A 414 -2.83 13.96 12.12
C ALA A 414 -1.82 14.32 11.02
N ALA A 415 -1.52 15.61 10.87
CA ALA A 415 -0.51 16.05 9.92
C ALA A 415 0.83 15.31 10.16
N THR A 416 1.45 14.81 9.10
CA THR A 416 2.75 14.14 9.19
C THR A 416 3.82 15.19 9.55
N PRO A 417 4.55 15.01 10.66
CA PRO A 417 5.57 15.96 11.05
C PRO A 417 6.78 15.91 10.09
N ALA A 418 7.48 17.04 9.95
CA ALA A 418 8.65 17.16 9.09
C ALA A 418 9.77 16.13 9.36
N ALA A 419 9.83 15.57 10.57
CA ALA A 419 10.84 14.57 10.93
C ALA A 419 10.52 13.16 10.38
N ASP A 420 9.29 12.93 9.96
CA ASP A 420 8.78 11.63 9.50
C ASP A 420 8.61 11.57 7.97
N ILE A 421 9.19 12.54 7.23
CA ILE A 421 9.14 12.61 5.78
C ILE A 421 10.48 13.09 5.20
N ILE A 422 10.92 12.51 4.08
CA ILE A 422 12.29 12.66 3.54
C ILE A 422 12.71 14.08 3.19
N ASP A 423 11.79 14.92 2.71
CA ASP A 423 12.05 16.32 2.32
C ASP A 423 11.75 17.32 3.44
N ALA A 424 11.36 16.84 4.61
CA ALA A 424 10.96 17.63 5.76
C ALA A 424 9.77 18.60 5.50
N ILE A 425 8.94 18.32 4.49
CA ILE A 425 7.73 19.08 4.17
C ILE A 425 6.52 18.37 4.78
N PRO A 426 5.91 18.92 5.84
CA PRO A 426 4.77 18.28 6.49
C PRO A 426 3.61 18.07 5.52
N TYR A 427 3.01 16.87 5.56
CA TYR A 427 1.77 16.59 4.85
C TYR A 427 0.58 16.73 5.79
N ASP A 428 -0.40 17.56 5.38
CA ASP A 428 -1.71 17.65 6.01
C ASP A 428 -2.80 17.47 4.94
N GLY A 429 -3.54 16.36 5.04
CA GLY A 429 -4.64 16.06 4.12
C GLY A 429 -5.77 17.09 4.14
N ARG A 430 -5.82 17.99 5.13
CA ARG A 430 -6.81 19.07 5.24
C ARG A 430 -6.48 20.29 4.40
N ALA A 431 -5.27 20.36 3.82
CA ALA A 431 -4.79 21.49 3.04
C ALA A 431 -4.07 21.03 1.76
N PRO A 432 -4.75 20.30 0.85
CA PRO A 432 -4.10 19.66 -0.31
C PRO A 432 -3.41 20.64 -1.25
N ASN A 433 -4.02 21.77 -1.59
CA ASN A 433 -3.39 22.75 -2.48
C ASN A 433 -2.19 23.44 -1.80
N ALA A 434 -2.26 23.75 -0.53
CA ALA A 434 -1.13 24.32 0.21
C ALA A 434 0.06 23.33 0.27
N TYR A 435 -0.22 22.03 0.43
CA TYR A 435 0.80 20.99 0.36
C TYR A 435 1.45 20.93 -1.03
N ILE A 436 0.67 20.88 -2.12
CA ILE A 436 1.16 20.87 -3.50
C ILE A 436 2.07 22.09 -3.74
N ASP A 437 1.65 23.29 -3.31
CA ASP A 437 2.42 24.52 -3.50
C ASP A 437 3.71 24.58 -2.67
N SER A 438 3.81 23.82 -1.58
CA SER A 438 5.01 23.76 -0.75
C SER A 438 6.14 22.92 -1.34
N LEU A 439 5.84 21.98 -2.24
CA LEU A 439 6.81 21.03 -2.79
C LEU A 439 7.74 21.71 -3.80
N PRO A 440 9.09 21.62 -3.71
CA PRO A 440 10.02 22.33 -4.60
C PRO A 440 9.85 21.95 -6.06
N ILE A 441 9.77 20.65 -6.37
CA ILE A 441 9.62 20.08 -7.71
C ILE A 441 8.19 19.51 -7.86
N GLY A 442 7.53 19.86 -8.95
CA GLY A 442 6.15 19.48 -9.25
C GLY A 442 5.31 20.69 -9.67
N LEU A 443 4.16 20.43 -10.28
CA LEU A 443 3.21 21.47 -10.66
C LEU A 443 2.66 22.18 -9.42
N LYS A 444 2.58 23.50 -9.51
CA LYS A 444 1.94 24.36 -8.50
C LYS A 444 0.49 24.63 -8.87
N SER A 445 -0.27 25.20 -7.92
CA SER A 445 -1.58 25.76 -8.20
C SER A 445 -1.50 26.71 -9.39
N GLY A 446 -2.41 26.55 -10.35
CA GLY A 446 -2.46 27.36 -11.56
C GLY A 446 -1.49 26.97 -12.68
N GLN A 447 -0.57 26.02 -12.45
CA GLN A 447 0.34 25.51 -13.48
C GLN A 447 -0.26 24.30 -14.22
N THR A 448 0.06 24.16 -15.51
CA THR A 448 -0.31 23.03 -16.36
C THR A 448 0.87 22.60 -17.21
N VAL A 449 0.82 21.37 -17.76
CA VAL A 449 1.80 20.86 -18.73
C VAL A 449 1.17 20.92 -20.12
N VAL A 450 1.77 21.70 -21.03
CA VAL A 450 1.32 21.86 -22.41
C VAL A 450 2.53 21.77 -23.33
N ASP A 451 2.44 20.96 -24.40
CA ASP A 451 3.46 20.85 -25.45
C ASP A 451 4.91 20.67 -24.92
N ASN A 452 5.09 19.77 -23.98
CA ASN A 452 6.36 19.47 -23.30
C ASN A 452 6.93 20.62 -22.45
N GLN A 453 6.12 21.61 -22.11
CA GLN A 453 6.50 22.75 -21.26
C GLN A 453 5.56 22.88 -20.05
N ILE A 454 6.10 23.30 -18.93
CA ILE A 454 5.32 23.71 -17.75
C ILE A 454 4.95 25.18 -17.98
N GLN A 455 3.64 25.48 -17.96
CA GLN A 455 3.11 26.85 -18.09
C GLN A 455 2.40 27.24 -16.79
N GLY A 456 2.64 28.45 -16.33
CA GLY A 456 2.04 29.02 -15.13
C GLY A 456 1.50 30.42 -15.32
#